data_5b7c92db5e30d49576c6f28924409c52
#
_entry.id   5b7c92db5e30d49576c6f28924409c52
#
_cell.length_a   1.000
_cell.length_b   1.000
_cell.length_c   1.000
_cell.angle_alpha   90.00
_cell.angle_beta   90.00
_cell.angle_gamma   90.00
#
_symmetry.space_group_name_H-M   'P 1'
#
loop_
_entity.id
_entity.type
_entity.pdbx_description
1 polymer ?
#
loop_
_entity_poly.entity_id
_entity_poly.type
_entity_poly.pdbx_seq_one_letter_code
_entity_poly.pdbx_strand_id
1 'polypeptide(L)'
;MANRILHATDFSAASGPAFRQAIAMARRDRAELLVLHVLSPPAPMVADAYITPNVWNTLLRSQRASAQRRLDTLVDKARRARGRARGLLAEGVPADTIVRVARARGARLIVVGTHGRRGAARFFLGSVAARVVAAAHSPVLTVRGG
;
A
#
# COMPACT_ATOMS: atom_id res chain seq x y z
N MET A 1 11.68 2.93 -21.04
CA MET A 1 10.53 2.93 -20.12
C MET A 1 10.92 2.24 -18.82
N ALA A 2 10.54 2.83 -17.72
CA ALA A 2 10.86 2.24 -16.43
C ALA A 2 10.01 0.98 -16.22
N ASN A 3 10.67 -0.14 -15.91
CA ASN A 3 9.99 -1.40 -15.58
C ASN A 3 9.69 -1.38 -14.08
N ARG A 4 8.44 -1.10 -13.71
CA ARG A 4 8.02 -0.95 -12.32
C ARG A 4 6.79 -1.78 -12.01
N ILE A 5 6.80 -2.37 -10.82
CA ILE A 5 5.66 -3.06 -10.23
C ILE A 5 5.32 -2.33 -8.94
N LEU A 6 4.05 -2.02 -8.72
CA LEU A 6 3.60 -1.37 -7.50
C LEU A 6 2.88 -2.37 -6.61
N HIS A 7 3.30 -2.46 -5.36
CA HIS A 7 2.59 -3.19 -4.31
C HIS A 7 2.06 -2.21 -3.28
N ALA A 8 0.76 -2.20 -3.08
CA ALA A 8 0.13 -1.41 -2.05
C ALA A 8 -0.10 -2.25 -0.79
N THR A 9 0.30 -1.73 0.36
CA THR A 9 0.21 -2.43 1.64
C THR A 9 -0.48 -1.59 2.69
N ASP A 10 -1.26 -2.24 3.54
CA ASP A 10 -1.84 -1.65 4.76
C ASP A 10 -1.10 -2.13 6.02
N PHE A 11 0.05 -2.78 5.84
CA PHE A 11 0.88 -3.37 6.89
C PHE A 11 0.22 -4.53 7.66
N SER A 12 -0.94 -4.99 7.24
CA SER A 12 -1.58 -6.14 7.87
C SER A 12 -0.88 -7.45 7.53
N ALA A 13 -1.08 -8.46 8.36
CA ALA A 13 -0.60 -9.81 8.06
C ALA A 13 -1.21 -10.34 6.76
N ALA A 14 -2.44 -9.95 6.45
CA ALA A 14 -3.13 -10.36 5.23
C ALA A 14 -2.46 -9.85 3.95
N SER A 15 -1.69 -8.76 4.02
CA SER A 15 -0.94 -8.23 2.88
C SER A 15 0.40 -8.93 2.65
N GLY A 16 0.86 -9.75 3.59
CA GLY A 16 2.14 -10.46 3.50
C GLY A 16 2.30 -11.32 2.25
N PRO A 17 1.35 -12.20 1.92
CA PRO A 17 1.43 -13.00 0.69
C PRO A 17 1.54 -12.16 -0.58
N ALA A 18 0.79 -11.06 -0.67
CA ALA A 18 0.89 -10.14 -1.81
C ALA A 18 2.28 -9.49 -1.90
N PHE A 19 2.84 -9.10 -0.77
CA PHE A 19 4.19 -8.54 -0.70
C PHE A 19 5.23 -9.54 -1.21
N ARG A 20 5.18 -10.79 -0.74
CA ARG A 20 6.10 -11.83 -1.19
C ARG A 20 5.97 -12.10 -2.69
N GLN A 21 4.75 -12.14 -3.19
CA GLN A 21 4.50 -12.33 -4.62
C GLN A 21 5.05 -11.16 -5.44
N ALA A 22 4.87 -9.94 -4.97
CA ALA A 22 5.40 -8.75 -5.63
C ALA A 22 6.93 -8.77 -5.71
N ILE A 23 7.60 -9.17 -4.63
CA ILE A 23 9.07 -9.33 -4.63
C ILE A 23 9.49 -10.37 -5.67
N ALA A 24 8.85 -11.53 -5.67
CA ALA A 24 9.20 -12.62 -6.60
C ALA A 24 9.04 -12.18 -8.06
N MET A 25 7.95 -11.50 -8.38
CA MET A 25 7.71 -11.00 -9.73
C MET A 25 8.69 -9.90 -10.13
N ALA A 26 8.97 -8.97 -9.24
CA ALA A 26 9.92 -7.89 -9.51
C ALA A 26 11.31 -8.44 -9.80
N ARG A 27 11.75 -9.44 -9.02
CA ARG A 27 13.04 -10.11 -9.25
C ARG A 27 13.08 -10.82 -10.59
N ARG A 28 12.06 -11.64 -10.86
CA ARG A 28 11.97 -12.40 -12.11
C ARG A 28 12.03 -11.49 -13.33
N ASP A 29 11.30 -10.38 -13.25
CA ASP A 29 11.12 -9.49 -14.38
C ASP A 29 12.13 -8.33 -14.39
N ARG A 30 13.07 -8.32 -13.45
CA ARG A 30 14.07 -7.26 -13.26
C ARG A 30 13.44 -5.88 -13.14
N ALA A 31 12.30 -5.81 -12.47
CA ALA A 31 11.56 -4.59 -12.25
C ALA A 31 11.95 -3.94 -10.92
N GLU A 32 11.77 -2.61 -10.84
CA GLU A 32 11.80 -1.90 -9.57
C GLU A 32 10.47 -2.12 -8.86
N LEU A 33 10.51 -2.53 -7.59
CA LEU A 33 9.32 -2.67 -6.76
C LEU A 33 9.06 -1.36 -6.04
N LEU A 34 7.90 -0.76 -6.30
CA LEU A 34 7.40 0.37 -5.54
C LEU A 34 6.48 -0.16 -4.44
N VAL A 35 6.86 0.03 -3.19
CA VAL A 35 6.04 -0.36 -2.04
C VAL A 35 5.31 0.88 -1.55
N LEU A 36 4.00 0.90 -1.73
CA LEU A 36 3.16 2.05 -1.42
C LEU A 36 2.32 1.79 -0.17
N HIS A 37 2.32 2.73 0.75
CA HIS A 37 1.32 2.81 1.80
C HIS A 37 0.57 4.13 1.68
N VAL A 38 -0.75 4.06 1.79
CA VAL A 38 -1.62 5.24 1.74
C VAL A 38 -2.09 5.54 3.15
N LEU A 39 -1.73 6.72 3.65
CA LEU A 39 -2.25 7.24 4.90
C LEU A 39 -3.65 7.78 4.67
N SER A 40 -4.60 7.24 5.42
CA SER A 40 -5.93 7.82 5.51
C SER A 40 -5.93 8.74 6.71
N PRO A 41 -6.16 10.05 6.55
CA PRO A 41 -6.26 10.94 7.69
C PRO A 41 -7.33 10.43 8.66
N PRO A 42 -7.07 10.42 9.98
CA PRO A 42 -8.11 10.07 10.92
C PRO A 42 -9.28 11.02 10.76
N ALA A 43 -10.48 10.47 10.76
CA ALA A 43 -11.68 11.31 10.76
C ALA A 43 -11.60 12.28 11.94
N PRO A 44 -11.92 13.58 11.75
CA PRO A 44 -11.97 14.49 12.87
C PRO A 44 -12.97 13.93 13.88
N MET A 45 -12.48 13.62 15.08
CA MET A 45 -13.33 13.14 16.15
C MET A 45 -14.31 14.24 16.52
N VAL A 46 -15.58 13.96 16.27
CA VAL A 46 -16.66 14.90 16.42
C VAL A 46 -16.89 15.17 17.91
N ALA A 47 -17.02 16.42 18.23
CA ALA A 47 -17.83 17.08 19.24
C ALA A 47 -17.32 17.12 20.69
N ASP A 48 -16.76 16.10 21.28
CA ASP A 48 -16.50 16.14 22.75
C ASP A 48 -15.02 16.13 23.13
N ALA A 49 -14.12 15.98 22.19
CA ALA A 49 -12.69 16.07 22.44
C ALA A 49 -12.16 17.37 21.84
N TYR A 50 -11.86 18.32 22.71
CA TYR A 50 -11.13 19.52 22.30
C TYR A 50 -9.71 19.11 21.92
N ILE A 51 -9.54 18.67 20.66
CA ILE A 51 -8.21 18.43 20.11
C ILE A 51 -7.70 19.78 19.62
N THR A 52 -6.69 20.29 20.29
CA THR A 52 -6.04 21.53 19.82
C THR A 52 -5.33 21.26 18.48
N PRO A 53 -5.15 22.29 17.63
CA PRO A 53 -4.38 22.12 16.40
C PRO A 53 -2.98 21.51 16.62
N ASN A 54 -2.33 21.84 17.73
CA ASN A 54 -1.01 21.29 18.07
C ASN A 54 -1.06 19.79 18.35
N VAL A 55 -2.07 19.34 19.10
CA VAL A 55 -2.26 17.90 19.37
C VAL A 55 -2.58 17.16 18.08
N TRP A 56 -3.44 17.70 17.25
CA TRP A 56 -3.79 17.14 15.96
C TRP A 56 -2.54 16.96 15.06
N ASN A 57 -1.74 18.02 14.94
CA ASN A 57 -0.52 18.00 14.15
C ASN A 57 0.49 16.98 14.71
N THR A 58 0.59 16.84 16.01
CA THR A 58 1.45 15.86 16.67
C THR A 58 1.01 14.44 16.33
N LEU A 59 -0.30 14.16 16.36
CA LEU A 59 -0.86 12.87 15.99
C LEU A 59 -0.56 12.52 14.52
N LEU A 60 -0.76 13.48 13.62
CA LEU A 60 -0.47 13.27 12.19
C LEU A 60 0.99 12.97 11.94
N ARG A 61 1.90 13.71 12.59
CA ARG A 61 3.35 13.47 12.48
C ARG A 61 3.72 12.10 13.03
N SER A 62 3.14 11.69 14.14
CA SER A 62 3.37 10.38 14.75
C SER A 62 2.92 9.24 13.83
N GLN A 63 1.74 9.37 13.23
CA GLN A 63 1.24 8.39 12.27
C GLN A 63 2.15 8.29 11.05
N ARG A 64 2.55 9.42 10.50
CA ARG A 64 3.43 9.46 9.34
C ARG A 64 4.79 8.83 9.65
N ALA A 65 5.38 9.16 10.81
CA ALA A 65 6.65 8.59 11.23
C ALA A 65 6.56 7.08 11.44
N SER A 66 5.49 6.59 12.06
CA SER A 66 5.25 5.17 12.27
C SER A 66 5.10 4.43 10.94
N ALA A 67 4.30 4.98 10.03
CA ALA A 67 4.11 4.41 8.70
C ALA A 67 5.41 4.37 7.91
N GLN A 68 6.21 5.43 7.98
CA GLN A 68 7.51 5.48 7.30
C GLN A 68 8.45 4.39 7.81
N ARG A 69 8.52 4.17 9.13
CA ARG A 69 9.36 3.10 9.71
C ARG A 69 8.93 1.72 9.23
N ARG A 70 7.62 1.46 9.18
CA ARG A 70 7.10 0.17 8.68
C ARG A 70 7.39 -0.01 7.20
N LEU A 71 7.24 1.05 6.44
CA LEU A 71 7.53 1.05 5.01
C LEU A 71 9.01 0.77 4.76
N ASP A 72 9.89 1.43 5.50
CA ASP A 72 11.34 1.21 5.40
C ASP A 72 11.71 -0.25 5.70
N THR A 73 11.06 -0.87 6.69
CA THR A 73 11.27 -2.28 7.02
C THR A 73 10.91 -3.19 5.83
N LEU A 74 9.80 -2.92 5.17
CA LEU A 74 9.40 -3.70 3.99
C LEU A 74 10.35 -3.50 2.82
N VAL A 75 10.76 -2.27 2.58
CA VAL A 75 11.73 -1.94 1.52
C VAL A 75 13.06 -2.67 1.78
N ASP A 76 13.53 -2.69 3.02
CA ASP A 76 14.75 -3.41 3.39
C ASP A 76 14.61 -4.91 3.14
N LYS A 77 13.48 -5.50 3.46
CA LYS A 77 13.21 -6.92 3.16
C LYS A 77 13.29 -7.20 1.66
N ALA A 78 12.69 -6.34 0.85
CA ALA A 78 12.74 -6.49 -0.61
C ALA A 78 14.17 -6.38 -1.15
N ARG A 79 14.94 -5.45 -0.64
CA ARG A 79 16.35 -5.26 -1.03
C ARG A 79 17.22 -6.44 -0.59
N ARG A 80 17.01 -6.98 0.59
CA ARG A 80 17.70 -8.20 1.07
C ARG A 80 17.40 -9.41 0.20
N ALA A 81 16.22 -9.44 -0.38
CA ALA A 81 15.84 -10.47 -1.36
C ALA A 81 16.42 -10.20 -2.76
N ARG A 82 17.41 -9.32 -2.85
CA ARG A 82 18.11 -8.93 -4.09
C ARG A 82 17.20 -8.23 -5.11
N GLY A 83 16.16 -7.57 -4.64
CA GLY A 83 15.30 -6.74 -5.48
C GLY A 83 15.70 -5.28 -5.42
N ARG A 84 15.34 -4.54 -6.45
CA ARG A 84 15.35 -3.08 -6.39
C ARG A 84 14.00 -2.64 -5.84
N ALA A 85 14.02 -1.87 -4.78
CA ALA A 85 12.78 -1.45 -4.13
C ALA A 85 12.86 -0.01 -3.62
N ARG A 86 11.73 0.66 -3.64
CA ARG A 86 11.56 2.02 -3.14
C ARG A 86 10.23 2.11 -2.40
N GLY A 87 10.23 2.81 -1.27
CA GLY A 87 9.02 3.09 -0.51
C GLY A 87 8.37 4.38 -0.95
N LEU A 88 7.06 4.38 -1.02
CA LEU A 88 6.24 5.55 -1.30
C LEU A 88 5.18 5.68 -0.22
N LEU A 89 5.09 6.87 0.37
CA LEU A 89 4.07 7.21 1.34
C LEU A 89 3.18 8.29 0.75
N ALA A 90 1.90 8.03 0.64
CA ALA A 90 0.93 8.97 0.09
C ALA A 90 -0.24 9.16 1.04
N GLU A 91 -1.01 10.20 0.85
CA GLU A 91 -2.21 10.49 1.63
C GLU A 91 -3.43 10.52 0.73
N GLY A 92 -4.56 10.05 1.23
CA GLY A 92 -5.82 10.13 0.53
C GLY A 92 -6.70 8.91 0.71
N VAL A 93 -7.67 8.79 -0.17
CA VAL A 93 -8.53 7.61 -0.26
C VAL A 93 -7.70 6.45 -0.84
N PRO A 94 -7.60 5.31 -0.15
CA PRO A 94 -6.65 4.26 -0.54
C PRO A 94 -6.74 3.83 -2.01
N ALA A 95 -7.89 3.39 -2.46
CA ALA A 95 -8.02 2.86 -3.84
C ALA A 95 -7.69 3.91 -4.89
N ASP A 96 -8.24 5.12 -4.75
CA ASP A 96 -8.02 6.20 -5.71
C ASP A 96 -6.56 6.62 -5.75
N THR A 97 -5.91 6.66 -4.58
CA THR A 97 -4.50 7.02 -4.45
C THR A 97 -3.60 5.95 -5.07
N ILE A 98 -3.89 4.67 -4.84
CA ILE A 98 -3.16 3.56 -5.45
C ILE A 98 -3.18 3.67 -6.98
N VAL A 99 -4.35 3.86 -7.55
CA VAL A 99 -4.51 3.98 -9.02
C VAL A 99 -3.76 5.19 -9.56
N ARG A 100 -3.89 6.32 -8.89
CA ARG A 100 -3.21 7.56 -9.29
C ARG A 100 -1.69 7.43 -9.24
N VAL A 101 -1.15 6.88 -8.15
CA VAL A 101 0.29 6.71 -7.99
C VAL A 101 0.83 5.69 -8.99
N ALA A 102 0.15 4.58 -9.20
CA ALA A 102 0.54 3.58 -10.18
C ALA A 102 0.65 4.19 -11.58
N ARG A 103 -0.33 4.99 -11.97
CA ARG A 103 -0.32 5.69 -13.26
C ARG A 103 0.81 6.71 -13.34
N ALA A 104 0.96 7.55 -12.32
CA ALA A 104 1.99 8.61 -12.29
C ALA A 104 3.41 8.04 -12.33
N ARG A 105 3.62 6.87 -11.72
CA ARG A 105 4.93 6.21 -11.68
C ARG A 105 5.18 5.25 -12.84
N GLY A 106 4.22 5.07 -13.72
CA GLY A 106 4.35 4.15 -14.85
C GLY A 106 4.45 2.69 -14.43
N ALA A 107 3.76 2.30 -13.36
CA ALA A 107 3.73 0.90 -12.95
C ALA A 107 2.95 0.07 -13.98
N ARG A 108 3.57 -0.98 -14.47
CA ARG A 108 2.94 -1.89 -15.45
C ARG A 108 2.07 -2.97 -14.81
N LEU A 109 2.15 -3.11 -13.50
CA LEU A 109 1.40 -4.09 -12.72
C LEU A 109 1.19 -3.54 -11.32
N ILE A 110 0.00 -3.75 -10.78
CA ILE A 110 -0.34 -3.47 -9.39
C ILE A 110 -0.56 -4.81 -8.69
N VAL A 111 0.06 -5.02 -7.54
CA VAL A 111 -0.10 -6.23 -6.71
C VAL A 111 -0.72 -5.82 -5.38
N VAL A 112 -1.88 -6.37 -5.07
CA VAL A 112 -2.61 -6.08 -3.83
C VAL A 112 -3.12 -7.35 -3.19
N GLY A 113 -3.27 -7.35 -1.87
CA GLY A 113 -3.98 -8.42 -1.17
C GLY A 113 -5.48 -8.34 -1.44
N THR A 114 -6.15 -9.47 -1.40
CA THR A 114 -7.61 -9.51 -1.57
C THR A 114 -8.34 -8.92 -0.38
N HIS A 115 -7.74 -8.95 0.83
CA HIS A 115 -8.30 -8.46 2.08
C HIS A 115 -7.27 -7.59 2.79
N GLY A 116 -7.78 -6.59 3.53
CA GLY A 116 -6.97 -5.76 4.40
C GLY A 116 -7.13 -6.13 5.87
N ARG A 117 -6.95 -5.14 6.74
CA ARG A 117 -7.01 -5.30 8.21
C ARG A 117 -8.31 -5.89 8.73
N ARG A 118 -9.42 -5.72 8.01
CA ARG A 118 -10.72 -6.25 8.38
C ARG A 118 -10.98 -7.50 7.57
N GLY A 119 -10.16 -8.53 7.80
CA GLY A 119 -10.26 -9.78 7.08
C GLY A 119 -11.71 -10.24 6.96
N ALA A 120 -12.28 -10.10 5.76
CA ALA A 120 -13.62 -10.54 5.48
C ALA A 120 -13.63 -12.00 5.06
N ALA A 121 -14.80 -12.57 4.94
CA ALA A 121 -15.01 -13.96 4.56
C ALA A 121 -14.21 -14.33 3.29
N ARG A 122 -13.78 -15.59 3.24
CA ARG A 122 -12.88 -16.18 2.24
C ARG A 122 -13.24 -15.93 0.77
N PHE A 123 -14.46 -15.49 0.48
CA PHE A 123 -15.01 -15.41 -0.88
C PHE A 123 -15.22 -13.99 -1.39
N PHE A 124 -14.88 -12.98 -0.60
CA PHE A 124 -15.10 -11.60 -0.99
C PHE A 124 -13.79 -10.87 -1.23
N LEU A 125 -13.71 -10.18 -2.34
CA LEU A 125 -12.66 -9.22 -2.60
C LEU A 125 -12.91 -8.01 -1.71
N GLY A 126 -11.90 -7.58 -0.96
CA GLY A 126 -12.01 -6.40 -0.11
C GLY A 126 -12.34 -5.14 -0.92
N SER A 127 -12.94 -4.15 -0.26
CA SER A 127 -13.41 -2.93 -0.94
C SER A 127 -12.30 -2.17 -1.68
N VAL A 128 -11.12 -2.07 -1.08
CA VAL A 128 -9.97 -1.41 -1.71
C VAL A 128 -9.52 -2.18 -2.94
N ALA A 129 -9.33 -3.50 -2.81
CA ALA A 129 -8.90 -4.34 -3.92
C ALA A 129 -9.90 -4.31 -5.07
N ALA A 130 -11.20 -4.39 -4.77
CA ALA A 130 -12.25 -4.34 -5.77
C ALA A 130 -12.25 -3.01 -6.54
N ARG A 131 -12.09 -1.88 -5.85
CA ARG A 131 -12.02 -0.57 -6.49
C ARG A 131 -10.77 -0.39 -7.32
N VAL A 132 -9.62 -0.89 -6.85
CA VAL A 132 -8.38 -0.86 -7.63
C VAL A 132 -8.54 -1.66 -8.92
N VAL A 133 -9.09 -2.88 -8.84
CA VAL A 133 -9.33 -3.72 -10.03
C VAL A 133 -10.23 -2.99 -11.03
N ALA A 134 -11.29 -2.32 -10.55
CA ALA A 134 -12.23 -1.63 -11.41
C ALA A 134 -11.65 -0.37 -12.08
N ALA A 135 -10.75 0.34 -11.40
CA ALA A 135 -10.30 1.67 -11.82
C ALA A 135 -8.88 1.71 -12.39
N ALA A 136 -8.08 0.65 -12.20
CA ALA A 136 -6.68 0.65 -12.61
C ALA A 136 -6.53 0.72 -14.13
N HIS A 137 -5.45 1.39 -14.56
CA HIS A 137 -5.06 1.46 -15.97
C HIS A 137 -4.08 0.36 -16.35
N SER A 138 -3.53 -0.34 -15.37
CA SER A 138 -2.61 -1.46 -15.55
C SER A 138 -3.26 -2.75 -15.05
N PRO A 139 -2.76 -3.91 -15.47
CA PRO A 139 -3.16 -5.18 -14.85
C PRO A 139 -3.01 -5.14 -13.34
N VAL A 140 -3.91 -5.82 -12.64
CA VAL A 140 -3.90 -5.93 -11.19
C VAL A 140 -3.87 -7.41 -10.81
N LEU A 141 -2.87 -7.78 -10.04
CA LEU A 141 -2.78 -9.10 -9.43
C LEU A 141 -3.30 -9.00 -8.01
N THR A 142 -4.35 -9.73 -7.73
CA THR A 142 -4.87 -9.86 -6.37
C THR A 142 -4.37 -11.17 -5.76
N VAL A 143 -3.85 -11.11 -4.54
CA VAL A 143 -3.26 -12.26 -3.86
C VAL A 143 -4.01 -12.53 -2.58
N ARG A 144 -4.46 -13.77 -2.41
CA ARG A 144 -5.16 -14.15 -1.18
C ARG A 144 -4.21 -14.10 0.01
N GLY A 145 -4.70 -13.52 1.10
CA GLY A 145 -4.05 -13.62 2.40
C GLY A 145 -4.15 -15.05 2.91
N GLY A 146 -3.05 -15.56 3.41
CA GLY A 146 -2.98 -16.90 4.00
C GLY A 146 -3.76 -17.02 5.29
#